data_a8df00c1d082802cf38b7ac0a4754a7b
#
_entry.id   a8df00c1d082802cf38b7ac0a4754a7b
#
_cell.length_a   1.000
_cell.length_b   1.000
_cell.length_c   1.000
_cell.angle_alpha   90.00
_cell.angle_beta   90.00
_cell.angle_gamma   90.00
#
_symmetry.space_group_name_H-M   'P 1'
#
loop_
_entity.id
_entity.type
_entity.pdbx_description
1 polymer ?
#
loop_
_entity_poly.entity_id
_entity_poly.type
_entity_poly.pdbx_seq_one_letter_code
_entity_poly.pdbx_strand_id
1 'polypeptide(L)'
;MSANELASGENLPEEALLQQAIEELAQVQARIGPHFRRAEARARAGHLVRALLAPMERKNGWQLAEEMGERSPHGPQRLLAEADWDEEAVRDELRTYVCEHLGEPGSVLVVDETGFLKKGKKSAGVANQYSGAAYGKANSQIGVFLLYASAHGAAFLDRALYLPEEWLGDPVRCREAGVPHDLQLTTNS
;
A
#
# COMPACT_ATOMS: atom_id res chain seq x y z
N MET A 1 34.59 -26.66 17.30
CA MET A 1 33.19 -26.39 17.64
C MET A 1 32.42 -26.36 16.32
N SER A 2 31.48 -27.28 16.21
CA SER A 2 30.88 -27.71 14.95
C SER A 2 29.79 -26.74 14.48
N ALA A 3 29.73 -26.50 13.16
CA ALA A 3 28.78 -25.61 12.46
C ALA A 3 27.33 -26.13 12.44
N ASN A 4 26.87 -26.84 13.46
CA ASN A 4 25.58 -27.53 13.45
C ASN A 4 24.63 -27.11 14.60
N GLU A 5 24.80 -25.93 15.18
CA GLU A 5 23.98 -25.45 16.31
C GLU A 5 23.09 -24.25 16.02
N LEU A 6 22.90 -23.90 14.74
CA LEU A 6 22.09 -22.73 14.33
C LEU A 6 20.80 -23.09 13.54
N ALA A 7 20.22 -24.26 13.77
CA ALA A 7 18.98 -24.65 13.08
C ALA A 7 18.00 -25.37 14.02
N SER A 8 17.69 -24.80 15.18
CA SER A 8 16.50 -25.16 15.95
C SER A 8 15.51 -24.02 15.97
N GLY A 9 15.00 -23.63 14.79
CA GLY A 9 13.74 -22.94 14.67
C GLY A 9 12.67 -23.95 15.10
N GLU A 10 12.16 -23.84 16.33
CA GLU A 10 10.97 -24.57 16.74
C GLU A 10 9.86 -24.20 15.78
N ASN A 11 9.47 -25.15 14.91
CA ASN A 11 8.26 -25.03 14.09
C ASN A 11 7.07 -24.98 15.05
N LEU A 12 6.55 -23.79 15.29
CA LEU A 12 5.32 -23.62 16.04
C LEU A 12 4.21 -24.44 15.38
N PRO A 13 3.32 -25.09 16.17
CA PRO A 13 2.13 -25.74 15.63
C PRO A 13 1.34 -24.77 14.75
N GLU A 14 0.71 -25.27 13.69
CA GLU A 14 -0.07 -24.45 12.75
C GLU A 14 -1.13 -23.59 13.47
N GLU A 15 -1.77 -24.15 14.49
CA GLU A 15 -2.73 -23.42 15.32
C GLU A 15 -2.10 -22.22 16.06
N ALA A 16 -0.88 -22.37 16.56
CA ALA A 16 -0.17 -21.28 17.24
C ALA A 16 0.25 -20.18 16.26
N LEU A 17 0.69 -20.53 15.06
CA LEU A 17 0.99 -19.56 13.99
C LEU A 17 -0.27 -18.79 13.56
N LEU A 18 -1.39 -19.48 13.42
CA LEU A 18 -2.67 -18.84 13.10
C LEU A 18 -3.12 -17.90 14.21
N GLN A 19 -3.03 -18.32 15.46
CA GLN A 19 -3.37 -17.49 16.62
C GLN A 19 -2.48 -16.23 16.66
N GLN A 20 -1.19 -16.38 16.47
CA GLN A 20 -0.25 -15.25 16.40
C GLN A 20 -0.61 -14.28 15.25
N ALA A 21 -0.93 -14.79 14.07
CA ALA A 21 -1.33 -13.95 12.94
C ALA A 21 -2.63 -13.17 13.22
N ILE A 22 -3.58 -13.78 13.94
CA ILE A 22 -4.82 -13.10 14.35
C ILE A 22 -4.51 -11.97 15.34
N GLU A 23 -3.64 -12.20 16.30
CA GLU A 23 -3.23 -11.21 17.30
C GLU A 23 -2.48 -10.05 16.67
N GLU A 24 -1.54 -10.32 15.77
CA GLU A 24 -0.83 -9.29 15.01
C GLU A 24 -1.77 -8.43 14.17
N LEU A 25 -2.73 -9.06 13.48
CA LEU A 25 -3.74 -8.33 12.72
C LEU A 25 -4.61 -7.43 13.62
N ALA A 26 -4.96 -7.91 14.81
CA ALA A 26 -5.72 -7.13 15.78
C ALA A 26 -4.90 -5.91 16.27
N GLN A 27 -3.60 -6.08 16.51
CA GLN A 27 -2.69 -4.98 16.89
C GLN A 27 -2.61 -3.92 15.80
N VAL A 28 -2.40 -4.32 14.53
CA VAL A 28 -2.39 -3.40 13.40
C VAL A 28 -3.71 -2.63 13.31
N GLN A 29 -4.85 -3.33 13.44
CA GLN A 29 -6.17 -2.68 13.42
C GLN A 29 -6.38 -1.71 14.59
N ALA A 30 -5.85 -2.02 15.77
CA ALA A 30 -5.91 -1.13 16.93
C ALA A 30 -5.08 0.16 16.71
N ARG A 31 -3.89 0.03 16.10
CA ARG A 31 -3.02 1.18 15.77
C ARG A 31 -3.65 2.11 14.75
N ILE A 32 -4.12 1.58 13.61
CA ILE A 32 -4.67 2.41 12.54
C ILE A 32 -6.08 2.91 12.84
N GLY A 33 -6.81 2.22 13.72
CA GLY A 33 -8.21 2.51 14.02
C GLY A 33 -8.53 3.95 14.44
N PRO A 34 -7.72 4.62 15.28
CA PRO A 34 -7.94 6.01 15.70
C PRO A 34 -7.94 7.03 14.55
N HIS A 35 -7.28 6.72 13.43
CA HIS A 35 -7.16 7.60 12.27
C HIS A 35 -8.40 7.58 11.35
N PHE A 36 -9.39 6.75 11.66
CA PHE A 36 -10.69 6.72 10.98
C PHE A 36 -11.73 7.45 11.82
N ARG A 37 -12.27 8.53 11.29
CA ARG A 37 -13.23 9.38 12.01
C ARG A 37 -14.54 8.67 12.35
N ARG A 38 -15.02 7.78 11.46
CA ARG A 38 -16.27 7.06 11.63
C ARG A 38 -16.06 5.59 11.97
N ALA A 39 -16.84 5.06 12.90
CA ALA A 39 -16.75 3.67 13.31
C ALA A 39 -16.98 2.68 12.16
N GLU A 40 -17.90 3.01 11.22
CA GLU A 40 -18.17 2.16 10.05
C GLU A 40 -16.97 2.09 9.10
N ALA A 41 -16.27 3.22 8.87
CA ALA A 41 -15.07 3.26 8.05
C ALA A 41 -13.94 2.45 8.70
N ARG A 42 -13.77 2.59 10.02
CA ARG A 42 -12.80 1.80 10.81
C ARG A 42 -13.07 0.30 10.70
N ALA A 43 -14.31 -0.14 10.92
CA ALA A 43 -14.69 -1.54 10.81
C ALA A 43 -14.46 -2.07 9.39
N ARG A 44 -14.85 -1.29 8.38
CA ARG A 44 -14.67 -1.65 6.96
C ARG A 44 -13.19 -1.74 6.58
N ALA A 45 -12.32 -0.87 7.09
CA ALA A 45 -10.88 -0.96 6.91
C ALA A 45 -10.33 -2.29 7.45
N GLY A 46 -10.75 -2.70 8.64
CA GLY A 46 -10.38 -4.00 9.20
C GLY A 46 -10.87 -5.19 8.36
N HIS A 47 -12.08 -5.13 7.83
CA HIS A 47 -12.59 -6.17 6.91
C HIS A 47 -11.83 -6.19 5.59
N LEU A 48 -11.49 -5.03 5.03
CA LEU A 48 -10.71 -4.93 3.80
C LEU A 48 -9.32 -5.54 3.96
N VAL A 49 -8.63 -5.28 5.06
CA VAL A 49 -7.32 -5.88 5.33
C VAL A 49 -7.42 -7.40 5.41
N ARG A 50 -8.44 -7.94 6.10
CA ARG A 50 -8.67 -9.41 6.14
C ARG A 50 -8.96 -9.98 4.76
N ALA A 51 -9.80 -9.33 3.97
CA ALA A 51 -10.11 -9.75 2.61
C ALA A 51 -8.87 -9.72 1.70
N LEU A 52 -7.97 -8.74 1.88
CA LEU A 52 -6.69 -8.70 1.16
C LEU A 52 -5.74 -9.84 1.55
N LEU A 53 -5.84 -10.38 2.75
CA LEU A 53 -5.05 -11.53 3.22
C LEU A 53 -5.68 -12.86 2.83
N ALA A 54 -6.98 -12.89 2.52
CA ALA A 54 -7.68 -14.13 2.18
C ALA A 54 -7.14 -14.78 0.88
N PRO A 55 -7.15 -16.11 0.81
CA PRO A 55 -6.68 -16.86 -0.37
C PRO A 55 -7.72 -16.80 -1.48
N MET A 56 -7.68 -15.74 -2.30
CA MET A 56 -8.58 -15.58 -3.45
C MET A 56 -7.80 -15.39 -4.75
N GLU A 57 -8.35 -15.90 -5.84
CA GLU A 57 -7.71 -15.91 -7.17
C GLU A 57 -7.43 -14.49 -7.68
N ARG A 58 -8.38 -13.57 -7.45
CA ARG A 58 -8.26 -12.16 -7.85
C ARG A 58 -8.74 -11.24 -6.75
N LYS A 59 -7.98 -10.20 -6.46
CA LYS A 59 -8.31 -9.17 -5.45
C LYS A 59 -8.87 -7.92 -6.12
N ASN A 60 -9.99 -8.08 -6.84
CA ASN A 60 -10.74 -6.95 -7.40
C ASN A 60 -11.87 -6.50 -6.48
N GLY A 61 -12.47 -5.33 -6.77
CA GLY A 61 -13.49 -4.73 -5.90
C GLY A 61 -14.70 -5.62 -5.62
N TRP A 62 -15.12 -6.47 -6.58
CA TRP A 62 -16.25 -7.38 -6.39
C TRP A 62 -15.89 -8.53 -5.47
N GLN A 63 -14.77 -9.21 -5.71
CA GLN A 63 -14.33 -10.34 -4.89
C GLN A 63 -13.96 -9.91 -3.47
N LEU A 64 -13.33 -8.74 -3.32
CA LEU A 64 -13.07 -8.16 -1.99
C LEU A 64 -14.37 -7.85 -1.25
N ALA A 65 -15.39 -7.29 -1.92
CA ALA A 65 -16.68 -7.03 -1.30
C ALA A 65 -17.38 -8.33 -0.88
N GLU A 66 -17.37 -9.36 -1.72
CA GLU A 66 -17.94 -10.68 -1.41
C GLU A 66 -17.26 -11.30 -0.17
N GLU A 67 -15.93 -11.28 -0.11
CA GLU A 67 -15.16 -11.76 1.06
C GLU A 67 -15.48 -10.96 2.34
N MET A 68 -15.75 -9.67 2.20
CA MET A 68 -16.16 -8.81 3.30
C MET A 68 -17.64 -9.00 3.71
N GLY A 69 -18.40 -9.86 3.00
CA GLY A 69 -19.83 -10.04 3.22
C GLY A 69 -20.70 -8.89 2.70
N GLU A 70 -20.16 -8.03 1.83
CA GLU A 70 -20.87 -6.92 1.21
C GLU A 70 -21.51 -7.33 -0.13
N ARG A 71 -22.69 -6.80 -0.44
CA ARG A 71 -23.43 -7.14 -1.68
C ARG A 71 -22.87 -6.48 -2.95
N SER A 72 -21.98 -5.52 -2.80
CA SER A 72 -21.44 -4.75 -3.93
C SER A 72 -20.09 -4.13 -3.57
N PRO A 73 -19.25 -3.75 -4.58
CA PRO A 73 -17.95 -3.14 -4.34
C PRO A 73 -18.02 -1.69 -3.83
N HIS A 74 -19.22 -1.10 -3.70
CA HIS A 74 -19.35 0.30 -3.31
C HIS A 74 -18.79 0.60 -1.91
N GLY A 75 -18.93 -0.33 -0.95
CA GLY A 75 -18.39 -0.17 0.39
C GLY A 75 -16.87 0.00 0.41
N PRO A 76 -16.10 -0.96 -0.09
CA PRO A 76 -14.64 -0.83 -0.22
C PRO A 76 -14.19 0.36 -1.07
N GLN A 77 -14.89 0.65 -2.17
CA GLN A 77 -14.57 1.78 -3.04
C GLN A 77 -14.75 3.12 -2.32
N ARG A 78 -15.87 3.31 -1.59
CA ARG A 78 -16.12 4.51 -0.79
C ARG A 78 -15.14 4.67 0.36
N LEU A 79 -14.68 3.57 0.96
CA LEU A 79 -13.64 3.64 1.98
C LEU A 79 -12.37 4.27 1.43
N LEU A 80 -11.95 3.87 0.23
CA LEU A 80 -10.69 4.31 -0.37
C LEU A 80 -10.80 5.68 -1.07
N ALA A 81 -11.99 6.09 -1.54
CA ALA A 81 -12.16 7.28 -2.36
C ALA A 81 -12.85 8.45 -1.65
N GLU A 82 -13.70 8.18 -0.65
CA GLU A 82 -14.60 9.20 -0.08
C GLU A 82 -14.59 9.26 1.45
N ALA A 83 -14.13 8.21 2.13
CA ALA A 83 -14.18 8.17 3.59
C ALA A 83 -13.17 9.14 4.20
N ASP A 84 -13.59 9.79 5.28
CA ASP A 84 -12.77 10.73 6.04
C ASP A 84 -11.87 9.94 7.00
N TRP A 85 -10.60 9.79 6.63
CA TRP A 85 -9.54 9.17 7.43
C TRP A 85 -8.19 9.80 7.10
N ASP A 86 -7.29 9.80 8.07
CA ASP A 86 -5.95 10.36 7.94
C ASP A 86 -5.00 9.31 7.34
N GLU A 87 -4.81 9.38 6.03
CA GLU A 87 -3.96 8.42 5.30
C GLU A 87 -2.47 8.57 5.62
N GLU A 88 -2.03 9.78 5.95
CA GLU A 88 -0.65 10.04 6.35
C GLU A 88 -0.36 9.42 7.72
N ALA A 89 -1.25 9.64 8.69
CA ALA A 89 -1.12 9.06 10.01
C ALA A 89 -1.20 7.52 9.98
N VAL A 90 -2.09 6.93 9.17
CA VAL A 90 -2.12 5.47 8.97
C VAL A 90 -0.80 4.97 8.39
N ARG A 91 -0.21 5.68 7.43
CA ARG A 91 1.09 5.32 6.85
C ARG A 91 2.20 5.40 7.89
N ASP A 92 2.21 6.43 8.72
CA ASP A 92 3.23 6.61 9.76
C ASP A 92 3.14 5.52 10.85
N GLU A 93 1.93 5.11 11.23
CA GLU A 93 1.72 3.94 12.10
C GLU A 93 2.26 2.65 11.47
N LEU A 94 2.01 2.42 10.17
CA LEU A 94 2.53 1.25 9.47
C LEU A 94 4.06 1.28 9.37
N ARG A 95 4.67 2.44 9.13
CA ARG A 95 6.14 2.61 9.16
C ARG A 95 6.71 2.23 10.53
N THR A 96 6.10 2.75 11.59
CA THR A 96 6.51 2.45 12.96
C THR A 96 6.40 0.95 13.23
N TYR A 97 5.28 0.33 12.86
CA TYR A 97 5.06 -1.11 13.00
C TYR A 97 6.13 -1.93 12.23
N VAL A 98 6.44 -1.56 11.00
CA VAL A 98 7.49 -2.23 10.21
C VAL A 98 8.86 -2.09 10.88
N CYS A 99 9.21 -0.91 11.39
CA CYS A 99 10.49 -0.71 12.08
C CYS A 99 10.58 -1.51 13.37
N GLU A 100 9.50 -1.65 14.11
CA GLU A 100 9.45 -2.44 15.35
C GLU A 100 9.64 -3.96 15.09
N HIS A 101 9.11 -4.48 13.98
CA HIS A 101 9.07 -5.93 13.72
C HIS A 101 10.13 -6.42 12.75
N LEU A 102 10.54 -5.58 11.80
CA LEU A 102 11.53 -5.93 10.79
C LEU A 102 12.84 -5.16 10.94
N GLY A 103 12.90 -4.17 11.88
CA GLY A 103 14.05 -3.28 12.05
C GLY A 103 15.29 -4.01 12.56
N GLU A 104 16.37 -3.99 11.77
CA GLU A 104 17.66 -4.55 12.18
C GLU A 104 18.85 -3.80 11.53
N PRO A 105 20.05 -3.84 12.15
CA PRO A 105 21.26 -3.34 11.52
C PRO A 105 21.57 -4.10 10.22
N GLY A 106 21.92 -3.37 9.16
CA GLY A 106 22.24 -3.97 7.86
C GLY A 106 21.07 -4.12 6.89
N SER A 107 19.87 -3.71 7.31
CA SER A 107 18.72 -3.61 6.42
C SER A 107 18.94 -2.58 5.31
N VAL A 108 18.24 -2.73 4.21
CA VAL A 108 18.34 -1.84 3.05
C VAL A 108 17.00 -1.18 2.72
N LEU A 109 17.10 0.05 2.24
CA LEU A 109 15.96 0.74 1.61
C LEU A 109 16.08 0.58 0.10
N VAL A 110 15.00 0.14 -0.53
CA VAL A 110 14.91 -0.03 -1.98
C VAL A 110 13.88 0.95 -2.51
N VAL A 111 14.27 1.77 -3.46
CA VAL A 111 13.36 2.65 -4.21
C VAL A 111 13.17 2.06 -5.59
N ASP A 112 11.94 1.81 -5.98
CA ASP A 112 11.60 1.27 -7.29
C ASP A 112 10.35 1.91 -7.87
N GLU A 113 10.20 1.88 -9.18
CA GLU A 113 9.06 2.43 -9.89
C GLU A 113 8.24 1.34 -10.56
N THR A 114 6.91 1.50 -10.53
CA THR A 114 5.99 0.59 -11.19
C THR A 114 5.03 1.35 -12.09
N GLY A 115 4.94 0.93 -13.35
CA GLY A 115 4.02 1.50 -14.34
C GLY A 115 2.67 0.79 -14.34
N PHE A 116 1.59 1.56 -14.19
CA PHE A 116 0.21 1.10 -14.29
C PHE A 116 -0.39 1.56 -15.62
N LEU A 117 -0.68 0.61 -16.52
CA LEU A 117 -1.30 0.92 -17.81
C LEU A 117 -2.69 1.50 -17.61
N LYS A 118 -2.99 2.59 -18.30
CA LYS A 118 -4.27 3.31 -18.22
C LYS A 118 -4.90 3.44 -19.59
N LYS A 119 -6.22 3.30 -19.67
CA LYS A 119 -6.99 3.57 -20.90
C LYS A 119 -7.37 5.03 -21.06
N GLY A 120 -7.58 5.74 -19.94
CA GLY A 120 -7.98 7.14 -19.89
C GLY A 120 -6.80 8.09 -19.70
N LYS A 121 -7.08 9.40 -19.79
CA LYS A 121 -6.09 10.49 -19.65
C LYS A 121 -6.32 11.39 -18.44
N LYS A 122 -7.37 11.12 -17.63
CA LYS A 122 -7.80 12.01 -16.53
C LYS A 122 -7.15 11.73 -15.18
N SER A 123 -6.64 10.51 -14.95
CA SER A 123 -5.97 10.19 -13.67
C SER A 123 -4.66 10.97 -13.55
N ALA A 124 -4.37 11.49 -12.36
CA ALA A 124 -3.15 12.23 -12.08
C ALA A 124 -1.90 11.48 -12.55
N GLY A 125 -0.94 12.17 -13.19
CA GLY A 125 0.32 11.59 -13.65
C GLY A 125 0.23 10.70 -14.89
N VAL A 126 -0.94 10.51 -15.49
CA VAL A 126 -1.08 9.70 -16.71
C VAL A 126 -0.50 10.41 -17.92
N ALA A 127 0.46 9.77 -18.57
CA ALA A 127 1.13 10.25 -19.77
C ALA A 127 1.56 9.09 -20.67
N ASN A 128 1.95 9.40 -21.91
CA ASN A 128 2.63 8.44 -22.78
C ASN A 128 4.12 8.38 -22.40
N GLN A 129 4.47 7.51 -21.48
CA GLN A 129 5.79 7.41 -20.87
C GLN A 129 6.29 5.97 -20.87
N TYR A 130 7.59 5.77 -20.63
CA TYR A 130 8.16 4.43 -20.52
C TYR A 130 7.53 3.68 -19.35
N SER A 131 7.19 2.43 -19.58
CA SER A 131 6.66 1.54 -18.55
C SER A 131 7.25 0.14 -18.74
N GLY A 132 7.91 -0.38 -17.72
CA GLY A 132 8.40 -1.75 -17.71
C GLY A 132 7.30 -2.78 -17.99
N ALA A 133 6.10 -2.54 -17.49
CA ALA A 133 4.93 -3.41 -17.72
C ALA A 133 4.47 -3.47 -19.18
N ALA A 134 4.81 -2.45 -19.99
CA ALA A 134 4.52 -2.41 -21.43
C ALA A 134 5.73 -2.73 -22.31
N TYR A 135 6.90 -2.95 -21.70
CA TYR A 135 8.18 -3.09 -22.41
C TYR A 135 8.47 -1.92 -23.38
N GLY A 136 7.99 -0.71 -23.06
CA GLY A 136 8.13 0.45 -23.91
C GLY A 136 7.27 1.64 -23.49
N LYS A 137 7.08 2.60 -24.40
CA LYS A 137 6.21 3.76 -24.16
C LYS A 137 4.74 3.35 -24.25
N ALA A 138 3.97 3.67 -23.21
CA ALA A 138 2.55 3.43 -23.14
C ALA A 138 1.84 4.50 -22.31
N ASN A 139 0.54 4.64 -22.50
CA ASN A 139 -0.29 5.48 -21.65
C ASN A 139 -0.37 4.84 -20.26
N SER A 140 0.39 5.37 -19.32
CA SER A 140 0.60 4.80 -18.00
C SER A 140 0.67 5.86 -16.91
N GLN A 141 0.47 5.42 -15.69
CA GLN A 141 0.69 6.17 -14.45
C GLN A 141 1.84 5.48 -13.72
N ILE A 142 2.81 6.21 -13.20
CA ILE A 142 3.97 5.64 -12.52
C ILE A 142 3.88 5.94 -11.03
N GLY A 143 3.91 4.89 -10.23
CA GLY A 143 4.08 4.95 -8.78
C GLY A 143 5.52 4.64 -8.42
N VAL A 144 6.11 5.44 -7.56
CA VAL A 144 7.41 5.21 -6.94
C VAL A 144 7.16 4.65 -5.55
N PHE A 145 7.83 3.57 -5.21
CA PHE A 145 7.64 2.85 -3.95
C PHE A 145 8.94 2.79 -3.17
N LEU A 146 8.84 2.96 -1.85
CA LEU A 146 9.93 2.75 -0.91
C LEU A 146 9.67 1.44 -0.16
N LEU A 147 10.59 0.48 -0.31
CA LEU A 147 10.59 -0.77 0.44
C LEU A 147 11.68 -0.75 1.50
N TYR A 148 11.38 -1.39 2.63
CA TYR A 148 12.35 -1.82 3.63
C TYR A 148 12.56 -3.32 3.48
N ALA A 149 13.80 -3.78 3.45
CA ALA A 149 14.14 -5.19 3.36
C ALA A 149 15.22 -5.55 4.39
N SER A 150 14.96 -6.61 5.14
CA SER A 150 15.80 -7.17 6.19
C SER A 150 15.89 -8.68 6.09
N ALA A 151 16.65 -9.34 6.96
CA ALA A 151 16.65 -10.79 7.06
C ALA A 151 15.30 -11.35 7.55
N HIS A 152 14.50 -10.52 8.25
CA HIS A 152 13.17 -10.90 8.75
C HIS A 152 12.05 -10.75 7.72
N GLY A 153 12.30 -10.07 6.60
CA GLY A 153 11.30 -9.87 5.55
C GLY A 153 11.40 -8.51 4.87
N ALA A 154 10.40 -8.22 4.04
CA ALA A 154 10.32 -6.95 3.34
C ALA A 154 8.90 -6.35 3.42
N ALA A 155 8.82 -5.02 3.51
CA ALA A 155 7.56 -4.31 3.56
C ALA A 155 7.65 -2.95 2.87
N PHE A 156 6.53 -2.49 2.30
CA PHE A 156 6.42 -1.14 1.80
C PHE A 156 6.37 -0.13 2.96
N LEU A 157 7.15 0.95 2.86
CA LEU A 157 7.15 2.05 3.81
C LEU A 157 6.43 3.28 3.28
N ASP A 158 6.53 3.51 1.96
CA ASP A 158 5.97 4.71 1.33
C ASP A 158 5.69 4.52 -0.15
N ARG A 159 4.92 5.44 -0.71
CA ARG A 159 4.67 5.57 -2.13
C ARG A 159 4.57 7.04 -2.52
N ALA A 160 4.95 7.35 -3.76
CA ALA A 160 4.73 8.65 -4.37
C ALA A 160 4.19 8.46 -5.80
N LEU A 161 3.43 9.43 -6.25
CA LEU A 161 3.01 9.47 -7.64
C LEU A 161 4.00 10.29 -8.45
N TYR A 162 4.55 9.72 -9.51
CA TYR A 162 5.35 10.48 -10.45
C TYR A 162 4.45 11.38 -11.31
N LEU A 163 4.75 12.67 -11.33
CA LEU A 163 4.09 13.65 -12.19
C LEU A 163 5.02 14.03 -13.33
N PRO A 164 4.72 13.64 -14.58
CA PRO A 164 5.49 14.05 -15.75
C PRO A 164 5.45 15.56 -15.96
N GLU A 165 6.46 16.10 -16.65
CA GLU A 165 6.61 17.53 -16.93
C GLU A 165 5.37 18.15 -17.60
N GLU A 166 4.70 17.41 -18.46
CA GLU A 166 3.46 17.86 -19.11
C GLU A 166 2.29 18.13 -18.13
N TRP A 167 2.31 17.51 -16.94
CA TRP A 167 1.36 17.78 -15.87
C TRP A 167 1.72 19.04 -15.11
N LEU A 168 3.00 19.29 -14.92
CA LEU A 168 3.54 20.44 -14.19
C LEU A 168 3.21 21.76 -14.89
N GLY A 169 3.16 21.73 -16.23
CA GLY A 169 2.78 22.87 -17.06
C GLY A 169 1.27 23.11 -17.18
N ASP A 170 0.42 22.24 -16.59
CA ASP A 170 -1.04 22.32 -16.69
C ASP A 170 -1.73 22.35 -15.31
N PRO A 171 -1.80 23.51 -14.65
CA PRO A 171 -2.43 23.64 -13.33
C PRO A 171 -3.94 23.33 -13.34
N VAL A 172 -4.61 23.48 -14.48
CA VAL A 172 -6.04 23.17 -14.62
C VAL A 172 -6.24 21.67 -14.57
N ARG A 173 -5.47 20.94 -15.35
CA ARG A 173 -5.48 19.48 -15.38
C ARG A 173 -5.11 18.88 -14.02
N CYS A 174 -4.10 19.45 -13.34
CA CYS A 174 -3.72 19.04 -11.98
C CYS A 174 -4.90 19.18 -11.01
N ARG A 175 -5.57 20.33 -10.99
CA ARG A 175 -6.72 20.58 -10.11
C ARG A 175 -7.90 19.68 -10.41
N GLU A 176 -8.22 19.45 -11.68
CA GLU A 176 -9.29 18.52 -12.08
C GLU A 176 -9.02 17.07 -11.70
N ALA A 177 -7.74 16.68 -11.62
CA ALA A 177 -7.31 15.36 -11.20
C ALA A 177 -7.09 15.22 -9.67
N GLY A 178 -7.36 16.29 -8.89
CA GLY A 178 -7.20 16.29 -7.45
C GLY A 178 -5.75 16.36 -6.96
N VAL A 179 -4.82 16.81 -7.81
CA VAL A 179 -3.42 17.03 -7.41
C VAL A 179 -3.35 18.23 -6.46
N PRO A 180 -2.78 18.12 -5.25
CA PRO A 180 -2.63 19.23 -4.31
C PRO A 180 -1.87 20.41 -4.92
N HIS A 181 -2.29 21.64 -4.57
CA HIS A 181 -1.76 22.86 -5.16
C HIS A 181 -0.37 23.26 -4.66
N ASP A 182 0.03 22.70 -3.53
CA ASP A 182 1.26 22.98 -2.79
C ASP A 182 2.39 21.97 -3.02
N LEU A 183 2.20 21.07 -3.99
CA LEU A 183 3.27 20.15 -4.39
C LEU A 183 4.48 20.96 -4.93
N GLN A 184 5.47 21.13 -4.06
CA GLN A 184 6.77 21.65 -4.46
C GLN A 184 7.49 20.60 -5.30
N LEU A 185 7.66 20.91 -6.57
CA LEU A 185 8.42 20.08 -7.49
C LEU A 185 9.90 20.24 -7.18
N THR A 186 10.48 19.23 -6.57
CA THR A 186 11.92 19.09 -6.50
C THR A 186 12.40 18.43 -7.79
N THR A 187 12.79 19.26 -8.77
CA THR A 187 13.59 18.77 -9.88
C THR A 187 15.00 18.56 -9.35
N ASN A 188 15.41 17.31 -9.19
CA ASN A 188 16.83 16.99 -9.05
C ASN A 188 17.51 17.25 -10.41
N SER A 189 18.27 18.34 -10.47
CA SER A 189 19.27 18.60 -11.51
C SER A 189 20.50 17.71 -11.29
#